data_c771f3e535bacfbaee1f2fc81068a8b7
#
_entry.id   c771f3e535bacfbaee1f2fc81068a8b7
#
_cell.length_a   1.000
_cell.length_b   1.000
_cell.length_c   1.000
_cell.angle_alpha   90.00
_cell.angle_beta   90.00
_cell.angle_gamma   90.00
#
_symmetry.space_group_name_H-M   'P 1'
#
loop_
_entity.id
_entity.type
_entity.pdbx_description
1 polymer ?
#
loop_
_entity_poly.entity_id
_entity_poly.type
_entity_poly.pdbx_seq_one_letter_code
_entity_poly.pdbx_strand_id
1 'polypeptide(L)'
;VQDRLITGEKTPEQIQAMRDGGKKLAQIFQDIRDYIHAGMSEKDIDAFVDSKIKEYGASATYKTDEVNFPGAICISTNDEIVHSPASDYIFQKGDVVSFDLVITYKDMKVDSAFTMVVDDKPKGAVKHLLTTTERSLYAGIDAIKGDVRTGNIAAAIEKVLKDGKLGIIRELVGHGVGLKMHMPPDVPNYGRKHTGVLLHPGDTI
;
A
#
# COMPACT_ATOMS: atom_id res chain seq x y z
N VAL A 1 -20.94 -27.15 2.58
CA VAL A 1 -20.89 -25.86 1.86
C VAL A 1 -19.41 -25.53 1.77
N GLN A 2 -18.84 -25.59 0.58
CA GLN A 2 -17.45 -25.23 0.33
C GLN A 2 -17.36 -23.70 0.53
N ASP A 3 -16.63 -23.27 1.57
CA ASP A 3 -16.39 -21.85 1.83
C ASP A 3 -15.64 -21.27 0.62
N ARG A 4 -16.31 -20.40 -0.11
CA ARG A 4 -15.75 -19.72 -1.28
C ARG A 4 -14.81 -18.63 -0.82
N LEU A 5 -13.59 -18.56 -1.39
CA LEU A 5 -12.68 -17.43 -1.17
C LEU A 5 -13.35 -16.11 -1.59
N ILE A 6 -13.24 -15.10 -0.77
CA ILE A 6 -13.92 -13.80 -0.97
C ILE A 6 -13.27 -13.02 -2.12
N THR A 7 -11.93 -13.03 -2.18
CA THR A 7 -11.16 -12.32 -3.22
C THR A 7 -11.07 -13.09 -4.55
N GLY A 8 -11.87 -14.14 -4.71
CA GLY A 8 -11.81 -15.05 -5.84
C GLY A 8 -10.76 -16.15 -5.68
N GLU A 9 -11.08 -17.33 -6.19
CA GLU A 9 -10.17 -18.47 -6.16
C GLU A 9 -8.95 -18.19 -7.05
N LYS A 10 -7.75 -18.34 -6.49
CA LYS A 10 -6.47 -18.18 -7.20
C LYS A 10 -5.75 -19.49 -7.28
N THR A 11 -5.15 -19.74 -8.44
CA THR A 11 -4.28 -20.91 -8.61
C THR A 11 -2.97 -20.74 -7.81
N PRO A 12 -2.25 -21.84 -7.50
CA PRO A 12 -0.92 -21.75 -6.89
C PRO A 12 0.04 -20.86 -7.68
N GLU A 13 -0.05 -20.87 -9.01
CA GLU A 13 0.77 -20.06 -9.91
C GLU A 13 0.44 -18.56 -9.79
N GLN A 14 -0.85 -18.23 -9.63
CA GLN A 14 -1.29 -16.86 -9.41
C GLN A 14 -0.82 -16.32 -8.03
N ILE A 15 -0.92 -17.13 -6.99
CA ILE A 15 -0.38 -16.80 -5.67
C ILE A 15 1.15 -16.62 -5.74
N GLN A 16 1.85 -17.47 -6.47
CA GLN A 16 3.29 -17.33 -6.66
C GLN A 16 3.63 -16.05 -7.45
N ALA A 17 2.84 -15.72 -8.49
CA ALA A 17 3.00 -14.48 -9.24
C ALA A 17 2.84 -13.24 -8.33
N MET A 18 1.86 -13.24 -7.41
CA MET A 18 1.71 -12.17 -6.42
C MET A 18 2.91 -12.08 -5.46
N ARG A 19 3.44 -13.21 -5.00
CA ARG A 19 4.66 -13.23 -4.15
C ARG A 19 5.87 -12.65 -4.88
N ASP A 20 6.06 -13.03 -6.15
CA ASP A 20 7.18 -12.54 -6.95
C ASP A 20 6.98 -11.07 -7.34
N GLY A 21 5.74 -10.67 -7.66
CA GLY A 21 5.36 -9.26 -7.87
C GLY A 21 5.63 -8.40 -6.64
N GLY A 22 5.25 -8.88 -5.45
CA GLY A 22 5.53 -8.19 -4.19
C GLY A 22 7.02 -7.96 -3.92
N LYS A 23 7.88 -8.94 -4.26
CA LYS A 23 9.34 -8.75 -4.17
C LYS A 23 9.85 -7.68 -5.12
N LYS A 24 9.30 -7.62 -6.34
CA LYS A 24 9.66 -6.58 -7.32
C LYS A 24 9.20 -5.20 -6.84
N LEU A 25 7.99 -5.11 -6.30
CA LEU A 25 7.45 -3.88 -5.72
C LEU A 25 8.31 -3.39 -4.55
N ALA A 26 8.72 -4.29 -3.66
CA ALA A 26 9.62 -3.95 -2.55
C ALA A 26 11.00 -3.46 -3.05
N GLN A 27 11.53 -4.03 -4.15
CA GLN A 27 12.77 -3.56 -4.75
C GLN A 27 12.62 -2.17 -5.36
N ILE A 28 11.50 -1.89 -6.06
CA ILE A 28 11.21 -0.54 -6.58
C ILE A 28 11.18 0.48 -5.43
N PHE A 29 10.58 0.13 -4.29
CA PHE A 29 10.58 1.03 -3.12
C PHE A 29 11.98 1.26 -2.55
N GLN A 30 12.85 0.26 -2.57
CA GLN A 30 14.25 0.46 -2.20
C GLN A 30 14.96 1.36 -3.20
N ASP A 31 14.75 1.16 -4.50
CA ASP A 31 15.33 2.00 -5.55
C ASP A 31 14.89 3.47 -5.41
N ILE A 32 13.60 3.73 -5.05
CA ILE A 32 13.12 5.09 -4.76
C ILE A 32 13.89 5.69 -3.58
N ARG A 33 14.05 4.95 -2.48
CA ARG A 33 14.77 5.44 -1.29
C ARG A 33 16.22 5.81 -1.59
N ASP A 34 16.85 5.06 -2.49
CA ASP A 34 18.26 5.25 -2.84
C ASP A 34 18.45 6.37 -3.89
N TYR A 35 17.38 6.70 -4.64
CA TYR A 35 17.45 7.66 -5.75
C TYR A 35 16.96 9.06 -5.38
N ILE A 36 15.92 9.18 -4.54
CA ILE A 36 15.27 10.45 -4.23
C ILE A 36 16.17 11.38 -3.40
N HIS A 37 16.20 12.66 -3.78
CA HIS A 37 16.84 13.72 -3.00
C HIS A 37 16.16 15.08 -3.21
N ALA A 38 16.40 16.03 -2.32
CA ALA A 38 15.94 17.41 -2.48
C ALA A 38 16.45 18.00 -3.80
N GLY A 39 15.59 18.78 -4.46
CA GLY A 39 15.86 19.34 -5.78
C GLY A 39 15.34 18.54 -6.97
N MET A 40 14.91 17.28 -6.78
CA MET A 40 14.18 16.50 -7.79
C MET A 40 12.70 16.89 -7.80
N SER A 41 12.04 16.74 -8.93
CA SER A 41 10.58 16.89 -9.02
C SER A 41 9.86 15.56 -8.76
N GLU A 42 8.57 15.63 -8.39
CA GLU A 42 7.73 14.43 -8.31
C GLU A 42 7.64 13.70 -9.67
N LYS A 43 7.63 14.46 -10.77
CA LYS A 43 7.66 13.90 -12.14
C LYS A 43 8.94 13.13 -12.44
N ASP A 44 10.09 13.55 -11.91
CA ASP A 44 11.34 12.79 -12.05
C ASP A 44 11.23 11.43 -11.38
N ILE A 45 10.59 11.38 -10.20
CA ILE A 45 10.35 10.11 -9.48
C ILE A 45 9.32 9.25 -10.24
N ASP A 46 8.23 9.82 -10.74
CA ASP A 46 7.24 9.05 -11.52
C ASP A 46 7.87 8.41 -12.76
N ALA A 47 8.69 9.18 -13.50
CA ALA A 47 9.41 8.68 -14.68
C ALA A 47 10.44 7.59 -14.30
N PHE A 48 11.16 7.77 -13.20
CA PHE A 48 12.08 6.77 -12.67
C PHE A 48 11.36 5.47 -12.32
N VAL A 49 10.24 5.55 -11.58
CA VAL A 49 9.44 4.39 -11.19
C VAL A 49 8.86 3.67 -12.40
N ASP A 50 8.34 4.39 -13.40
CA ASP A 50 7.84 3.79 -14.65
C ASP A 50 8.94 2.99 -15.37
N SER A 51 10.18 3.50 -15.35
CA SER A 51 11.33 2.79 -15.92
C SER A 51 11.68 1.52 -15.13
N LYS A 52 11.64 1.58 -13.78
CA LYS A 52 11.93 0.44 -12.91
C LYS A 52 10.87 -0.66 -12.99
N ILE A 53 9.60 -0.29 -13.09
CA ILE A 53 8.51 -1.25 -13.30
C ILE A 53 8.79 -2.09 -14.56
N LYS A 54 9.16 -1.43 -15.66
CA LYS A 54 9.51 -2.10 -16.94
C LYS A 54 10.77 -2.95 -16.82
N GLU A 55 11.81 -2.43 -16.17
CA GLU A 55 13.08 -3.13 -15.93
C GLU A 55 12.86 -4.46 -15.18
N TYR A 56 11.94 -4.46 -14.20
CA TYR A 56 11.59 -5.66 -13.45
C TYR A 56 10.55 -6.56 -14.12
N GLY A 57 10.17 -6.25 -15.36
CA GLY A 57 9.26 -7.07 -16.17
C GLY A 57 7.81 -7.05 -15.66
N ALA A 58 7.40 -5.95 -15.05
CA ALA A 58 6.04 -5.67 -14.61
C ALA A 58 5.41 -4.56 -15.46
N SER A 59 4.14 -4.24 -15.20
CA SER A 59 3.46 -3.09 -15.80
C SER A 59 2.80 -2.20 -14.73
N ALA A 60 2.73 -0.89 -14.99
CA ALA A 60 2.10 0.08 -14.10
C ALA A 60 0.57 -0.09 -14.16
N THR A 61 -0.04 -0.58 -13.09
CA THR A 61 -1.49 -0.81 -13.01
C THR A 61 -2.26 0.50 -13.13
N TYR A 62 -1.74 1.58 -12.55
CA TYR A 62 -2.35 2.91 -12.57
C TYR A 62 -2.57 3.47 -13.98
N LYS A 63 -1.72 3.12 -14.95
CA LYS A 63 -1.82 3.57 -16.35
C LYS A 63 -2.76 2.74 -17.22
N THR A 64 -3.40 1.71 -16.66
CA THR A 64 -4.36 0.88 -17.39
C THR A 64 -5.74 1.51 -17.43
N ASP A 65 -6.60 1.05 -18.35
CA ASP A 65 -8.01 1.48 -18.44
C ASP A 65 -8.81 1.18 -17.18
N GLU A 66 -8.36 0.23 -16.36
CA GLU A 66 -8.97 -0.10 -15.07
C GLU A 66 -8.94 1.09 -14.09
N VAL A 67 -7.87 1.91 -14.13
CA VAL A 67 -7.64 3.01 -13.18
C VAL A 67 -7.61 4.37 -13.85
N ASN A 68 -6.97 4.45 -15.04
CA ASN A 68 -6.80 5.68 -15.82
C ASN A 68 -6.18 6.85 -15.02
N PHE A 69 -5.15 6.54 -14.24
CA PHE A 69 -4.41 7.54 -13.46
C PHE A 69 -3.26 8.12 -14.29
N PRO A 70 -2.95 9.43 -14.18
CA PRO A 70 -2.00 10.11 -15.07
C PRO A 70 -0.52 9.76 -14.84
N GLY A 71 -0.18 8.97 -13.80
CA GLY A 71 1.18 8.58 -13.44
C GLY A 71 1.36 7.08 -13.22
N ALA A 72 2.58 6.66 -13.02
CA ALA A 72 2.93 5.27 -12.68
C ALA A 72 2.77 4.99 -11.19
N ILE A 73 2.83 6.03 -10.36
CA ILE A 73 2.81 5.96 -8.88
C ILE A 73 2.04 7.17 -8.33
N CYS A 74 1.35 6.99 -7.19
CA CYS A 74 0.84 8.10 -6.40
C CYS A 74 1.97 8.65 -5.52
N ILE A 75 2.16 9.97 -5.55
CA ILE A 75 3.16 10.69 -4.75
C ILE A 75 2.42 11.76 -3.96
N SER A 76 2.27 11.53 -2.65
CA SER A 76 1.53 12.46 -1.78
C SER A 76 2.50 13.12 -0.81
N THR A 77 2.72 14.42 -1.01
CA THR A 77 3.74 15.21 -0.30
C THR A 77 3.12 16.07 0.79
N ASN A 78 3.64 15.99 2.00
CA ASN A 78 3.28 16.80 3.18
C ASN A 78 1.78 16.70 3.52
N ASP A 79 0.97 17.70 3.17
CA ASP A 79 -0.45 17.78 3.52
C ASP A 79 -1.37 16.94 2.62
N GLU A 80 -0.82 16.36 1.57
CA GLU A 80 -1.56 15.44 0.70
C GLU A 80 -1.70 14.07 1.38
N ILE A 81 -2.93 13.57 1.46
CA ILE A 81 -3.20 12.32 2.17
C ILE A 81 -2.87 11.11 1.31
N VAL A 82 -3.50 10.97 0.13
CA VAL A 82 -3.33 9.87 -0.82
C VAL A 82 -3.74 10.29 -2.23
N HIS A 83 -3.44 9.44 -3.22
CA HIS A 83 -3.91 9.51 -4.60
C HIS A 83 -3.50 10.79 -5.34
N SER A 84 -2.42 11.45 -4.92
CA SER A 84 -1.90 12.62 -5.62
C SER A 84 -1.09 12.18 -6.84
N PRO A 85 -1.41 12.70 -8.03
CA PRO A 85 -0.58 12.50 -9.20
C PRO A 85 0.69 13.34 -9.12
N ALA A 86 1.79 12.82 -9.65
CA ALA A 86 3.05 13.54 -9.68
C ALA A 86 2.91 14.91 -10.37
N SER A 87 3.36 15.94 -9.70
CA SER A 87 3.33 17.34 -10.11
C SER A 87 4.73 17.88 -10.44
N ASP A 88 4.82 19.18 -10.75
CA ASP A 88 6.09 19.89 -10.88
C ASP A 88 6.68 20.32 -9.52
N TYR A 89 6.12 19.84 -8.40
CA TYR A 89 6.66 20.14 -7.07
C TYR A 89 8.09 19.64 -6.96
N ILE A 90 8.96 20.48 -6.43
CA ILE A 90 10.38 20.17 -6.21
C ILE A 90 10.58 19.83 -4.73
N PHE A 91 10.99 18.61 -4.46
CA PHE A 91 11.22 18.12 -3.10
C PHE A 91 12.22 19.00 -2.35
N GLN A 92 11.86 19.28 -1.11
CA GLN A 92 12.71 19.97 -0.15
C GLN A 92 13.23 18.98 0.89
N LYS A 93 14.41 19.27 1.46
CA LYS A 93 14.88 18.51 2.61
C LYS A 93 13.89 18.59 3.77
N GLY A 94 13.47 17.43 4.26
CA GLY A 94 12.53 17.34 5.37
C GLY A 94 11.08 17.12 4.93
N ASP A 95 10.76 17.15 3.63
CA ASP A 95 9.44 16.79 3.14
C ASP A 95 9.07 15.37 3.54
N VAL A 96 7.83 15.19 3.97
CA VAL A 96 7.24 13.88 4.27
C VAL A 96 6.50 13.42 3.02
N VAL A 97 6.95 12.34 2.41
CA VAL A 97 6.40 11.87 1.14
C VAL A 97 5.92 10.44 1.26
N SER A 98 4.67 10.21 0.87
CA SER A 98 4.06 8.88 0.74
C SER A 98 4.08 8.44 -0.73
N PHE A 99 4.61 7.25 -0.96
CA PHE A 99 4.67 6.58 -2.25
C PHE A 99 3.73 5.38 -2.22
N ASP A 100 2.75 5.36 -3.10
CA ASP A 100 1.76 4.30 -3.20
C ASP A 100 1.74 3.76 -4.63
N LEU A 101 1.96 2.45 -4.77
CA LEU A 101 2.23 1.82 -6.04
C LEU A 101 1.53 0.47 -6.18
N VAL A 102 0.81 0.32 -7.26
CA VAL A 102 0.28 -0.97 -7.71
C VAL A 102 0.95 -1.39 -9.01
N ILE A 103 1.55 -2.57 -9.00
CA ILE A 103 2.09 -3.17 -10.23
C ILE A 103 1.33 -4.42 -10.62
N THR A 104 1.27 -4.68 -11.92
CA THR A 104 0.79 -5.96 -12.48
C THR A 104 1.97 -6.81 -12.89
N TYR A 105 2.05 -8.03 -12.34
CA TYR A 105 3.04 -9.03 -12.70
C TYR A 105 2.37 -10.36 -12.99
N LYS A 106 2.56 -10.90 -14.21
CA LYS A 106 1.89 -12.12 -14.68
C LYS A 106 0.37 -12.07 -14.42
N ASP A 107 -0.25 -10.97 -14.85
CA ASP A 107 -1.69 -10.67 -14.71
C ASP A 107 -2.21 -10.49 -13.27
N MET A 108 -1.34 -10.60 -12.27
CA MET A 108 -1.70 -10.39 -10.88
C MET A 108 -1.26 -9.02 -10.37
N LYS A 109 -2.17 -8.32 -9.69
CA LYS A 109 -1.91 -7.02 -9.07
C LYS A 109 -1.35 -7.22 -7.66
N VAL A 110 -0.37 -6.42 -7.32
CA VAL A 110 0.18 -6.29 -5.97
C VAL A 110 0.28 -4.81 -5.61
N ASP A 111 -0.11 -4.49 -4.39
CA ASP A 111 -0.35 -3.15 -3.89
C ASP A 111 0.42 -2.94 -2.59
N SER A 112 1.12 -1.81 -2.48
CA SER A 112 1.80 -1.42 -1.25
C SER A 112 2.17 0.06 -1.27
N ALA A 113 2.36 0.61 -0.07
CA ALA A 113 2.80 1.99 0.12
C ALA A 113 3.87 2.10 1.21
N PHE A 114 4.67 3.15 1.15
CA PHE A 114 5.55 3.56 2.23
C PHE A 114 5.68 5.09 2.30
N THR A 115 6.08 5.58 3.46
CA THR A 115 6.34 7.01 3.68
C THR A 115 7.77 7.22 4.15
N MET A 116 8.42 8.28 3.68
CA MET A 116 9.77 8.67 4.10
C MET A 116 9.90 10.18 4.27
N VAL A 117 11.04 10.59 4.81
CA VAL A 117 11.44 12.00 4.89
C VAL A 117 12.61 12.22 3.94
N VAL A 118 12.48 13.18 3.03
CA VAL A 118 13.50 13.47 2.01
C VAL A 118 14.75 14.04 2.66
N ASP A 119 15.91 13.43 2.38
CA ASP A 119 17.25 13.85 2.85
C ASP A 119 17.39 14.10 4.36
N ASP A 120 16.48 13.55 5.17
CA ASP A 120 16.53 13.64 6.63
C ASP A 120 15.92 12.39 7.30
N LYS A 121 16.07 12.31 8.60
CA LYS A 121 15.41 11.29 9.41
C LYS A 121 14.14 11.85 10.05
N PRO A 122 13.07 11.05 10.15
CA PRO A 122 11.87 11.50 10.83
C PRO A 122 12.15 11.86 12.29
N LYS A 123 11.63 13.00 12.75
CA LYS A 123 11.82 13.56 14.10
C LYS A 123 10.48 14.00 14.70
N GLY A 124 10.42 14.10 16.02
CA GLY A 124 9.25 14.65 16.73
C GLY A 124 7.94 13.98 16.33
N ALA A 125 6.95 14.78 15.97
CA ALA A 125 5.61 14.31 15.59
C ALA A 125 5.63 13.44 14.33
N VAL A 126 6.45 13.76 13.35
CA VAL A 126 6.60 12.96 12.12
C VAL A 126 7.12 11.55 12.44
N LYS A 127 8.16 11.44 13.28
CA LYS A 127 8.65 10.14 13.72
C LYS A 127 7.57 9.35 14.44
N HIS A 128 6.83 10.00 15.34
CA HIS A 128 5.74 9.36 16.07
C HIS A 128 4.65 8.86 15.11
N LEU A 129 4.23 9.68 14.15
CA LEU A 129 3.26 9.32 13.12
C LEU A 129 3.72 8.08 12.34
N LEU A 130 4.89 8.13 11.72
CA LEU A 130 5.37 7.05 10.86
C LEU A 130 5.56 5.73 11.64
N THR A 131 6.22 5.77 12.80
CA THR A 131 6.46 4.55 13.59
C THR A 131 5.17 3.95 14.16
N THR A 132 4.20 4.77 14.55
CA THR A 132 2.92 4.29 15.07
C THR A 132 2.06 3.70 13.95
N THR A 133 2.05 4.32 12.77
CA THR A 133 1.34 3.81 11.59
C THR A 133 1.92 2.47 11.14
N GLU A 134 3.24 2.36 11.05
CA GLU A 134 3.91 1.10 10.72
C GLU A 134 3.58 -0.01 11.75
N ARG A 135 3.63 0.31 13.04
CA ARG A 135 3.22 -0.65 14.10
C ARG A 135 1.76 -1.06 13.97
N SER A 136 0.88 -0.18 13.53
CA SER A 136 -0.53 -0.51 13.32
C SER A 136 -0.71 -1.50 12.17
N LEU A 137 0.06 -1.35 11.08
CA LEU A 137 0.09 -2.30 9.97
C LEU A 137 0.48 -3.70 10.46
N TYR A 138 1.60 -3.82 11.19
CA TYR A 138 2.04 -5.12 11.71
C TYR A 138 1.05 -5.71 12.71
N ALA A 139 0.38 -4.90 13.53
CA ALA A 139 -0.69 -5.39 14.41
C ALA A 139 -1.87 -5.97 13.63
N GLY A 140 -2.22 -5.38 12.49
CA GLY A 140 -3.21 -5.93 11.57
C GLY A 140 -2.77 -7.28 10.98
N ILE A 141 -1.53 -7.36 10.49
CA ILE A 141 -0.94 -8.60 9.96
C ILE A 141 -0.89 -9.69 11.03
N ASP A 142 -0.45 -9.37 12.24
CA ASP A 142 -0.36 -10.31 13.36
C ASP A 142 -1.73 -10.83 13.84
N ALA A 143 -2.80 -10.12 13.52
CA ALA A 143 -4.15 -10.59 13.82
C ALA A 143 -4.60 -11.73 12.87
N ILE A 144 -3.90 -11.95 11.76
CA ILE A 144 -4.23 -12.98 10.77
C ILE A 144 -3.59 -14.31 11.20
N LYS A 145 -4.41 -15.19 11.79
CA LYS A 145 -3.98 -16.52 12.25
C LYS A 145 -4.95 -17.60 11.73
N GLY A 146 -4.82 -17.91 10.44
CA GLY A 146 -5.79 -18.76 9.75
C GLY A 146 -7.05 -17.98 9.38
N ASP A 147 -8.23 -18.57 9.57
CA ASP A 147 -9.50 -17.89 9.33
C ASP A 147 -9.62 -16.65 10.23
N VAL A 148 -9.90 -15.51 9.62
CA VAL A 148 -9.97 -14.24 10.34
C VAL A 148 -11.06 -13.32 9.80
N ARG A 149 -11.77 -12.63 10.69
CA ARG A 149 -12.71 -11.59 10.27
C ARG A 149 -12.00 -10.26 10.07
N THR A 150 -12.42 -9.50 9.05
CA THR A 150 -11.87 -8.17 8.76
C THR A 150 -11.95 -7.24 9.99
N GLY A 151 -12.98 -7.38 10.82
CA GLY A 151 -13.12 -6.64 12.08
C GLY A 151 -12.05 -6.98 13.14
N ASN A 152 -11.43 -8.17 13.09
CA ASN A 152 -10.30 -8.49 13.98
C ASN A 152 -9.05 -7.74 13.57
N ILE A 153 -8.79 -7.66 12.26
CA ILE A 153 -7.69 -6.86 11.67
C ILE A 153 -7.91 -5.39 12.01
N ALA A 154 -9.10 -4.88 11.70
CA ALA A 154 -9.52 -3.50 11.96
C ALA A 154 -9.34 -3.09 13.43
N ALA A 155 -9.80 -3.92 14.37
CA ALA A 155 -9.68 -3.64 15.80
C ALA A 155 -8.24 -3.65 16.31
N ALA A 156 -7.38 -4.49 15.71
CA ALA A 156 -5.95 -4.51 16.05
C ALA A 156 -5.25 -3.23 15.59
N ILE A 157 -5.52 -2.78 14.37
CA ILE A 157 -5.02 -1.53 13.80
C ILE A 157 -5.51 -0.32 14.63
N GLU A 158 -6.82 -0.23 14.85
CA GLU A 158 -7.45 0.87 15.59
C GLU A 158 -6.87 1.03 16.99
N LYS A 159 -6.62 -0.10 17.67
CA LYS A 159 -6.04 -0.07 19.02
C LYS A 159 -4.68 0.63 19.04
N VAL A 160 -3.79 0.29 18.13
CA VAL A 160 -2.44 0.89 18.05
C VAL A 160 -2.54 2.37 17.73
N LEU A 161 -3.38 2.76 16.79
CA LEU A 161 -3.56 4.16 16.38
C LEU A 161 -4.15 5.01 17.52
N LYS A 162 -5.17 4.51 18.20
CA LYS A 162 -5.79 5.20 19.35
C LYS A 162 -4.82 5.31 20.54
N ASP A 163 -4.10 4.24 20.86
CA ASP A 163 -3.08 4.27 21.93
C ASP A 163 -1.98 5.30 21.60
N GLY A 164 -1.65 5.44 20.31
CA GLY A 164 -0.75 6.46 19.78
C GLY A 164 -1.37 7.86 19.64
N LYS A 165 -2.64 8.03 19.97
CA LYS A 165 -3.39 9.30 19.82
C LYS A 165 -3.39 9.84 18.39
N LEU A 166 -3.40 8.97 17.41
CA LEU A 166 -3.51 9.32 15.99
C LEU A 166 -4.98 9.29 15.53
N GLY A 167 -5.31 10.18 14.60
CA GLY A 167 -6.56 10.14 13.85
C GLY A 167 -6.60 8.94 12.88
N ILE A 168 -7.80 8.50 12.53
CA ILE A 168 -8.04 7.45 11.54
C ILE A 168 -8.90 8.05 10.44
N ILE A 169 -8.41 8.01 9.20
CA ILE A 169 -9.19 8.39 8.02
C ILE A 169 -10.21 7.29 7.78
N ARG A 170 -11.50 7.60 8.00
CA ARG A 170 -12.58 6.60 7.97
C ARG A 170 -13.13 6.35 6.57
N GLU A 171 -12.94 7.31 5.69
CA GLU A 171 -13.37 7.29 4.30
C GLU A 171 -12.50 6.39 3.42
N LEU A 172 -11.31 6.04 3.89
CA LEU A 172 -10.36 5.19 3.19
C LEU A 172 -10.19 3.86 3.94
N VAL A 173 -10.19 2.79 3.18
CA VAL A 173 -10.07 1.42 3.73
C VAL A 173 -9.14 0.58 2.87
N GLY A 174 -8.56 -0.47 3.44
CA GLY A 174 -7.93 -1.52 2.67
C GLY A 174 -8.94 -2.37 1.92
N HIS A 175 -8.47 -3.21 1.04
CA HIS A 175 -9.34 -3.98 0.13
C HIS A 175 -8.69 -5.30 -0.30
N GLY A 176 -9.49 -6.18 -0.88
CA GLY A 176 -8.99 -7.32 -1.61
C GLY A 176 -8.20 -6.91 -2.85
N VAL A 177 -7.18 -7.68 -3.22
CA VAL A 177 -6.29 -7.39 -4.36
C VAL A 177 -5.89 -8.69 -5.07
N GLY A 178 -5.50 -8.60 -6.32
CA GLY A 178 -4.96 -9.73 -7.09
C GLY A 178 -5.42 -9.77 -8.53
N LEU A 179 -6.58 -10.33 -8.82
CA LEU A 179 -7.13 -10.37 -10.19
C LEU A 179 -7.49 -8.97 -10.70
N LYS A 180 -7.94 -8.12 -9.78
CA LYS A 180 -8.14 -6.69 -10.00
C LYS A 180 -7.41 -5.91 -8.91
N MET A 181 -7.22 -4.61 -9.14
CA MET A 181 -6.62 -3.72 -8.17
C MET A 181 -7.49 -3.61 -6.93
N HIS A 182 -8.77 -3.31 -7.09
CA HIS A 182 -9.74 -3.26 -5.99
C HIS A 182 -10.72 -4.42 -6.09
N MET A 183 -10.75 -5.23 -5.04
CA MET A 183 -11.64 -6.38 -4.90
C MET A 183 -12.28 -6.37 -3.51
N PRO A 184 -13.46 -6.96 -3.34
CA PRO A 184 -13.96 -7.22 -2.00
C PRO A 184 -13.02 -8.18 -1.24
N PRO A 185 -13.04 -8.15 0.11
CA PRO A 185 -13.84 -7.25 0.92
C PRO A 185 -13.13 -5.91 1.20
N ASP A 186 -13.87 -4.94 1.72
CA ASP A 186 -13.27 -3.81 2.42
C ASP A 186 -12.63 -4.27 3.74
N VAL A 187 -11.46 -3.72 4.03
CA VAL A 187 -10.68 -3.98 5.26
C VAL A 187 -10.44 -2.65 5.98
N PRO A 188 -11.39 -2.18 6.80
CA PRO A 188 -11.26 -0.91 7.49
C PRO A 188 -10.10 -0.91 8.51
N ASN A 189 -9.57 0.29 8.78
CA ASN A 189 -8.57 0.51 9.83
C ASN A 189 -9.20 0.77 11.21
N TYR A 190 -10.50 0.55 11.34
CA TYR A 190 -11.28 0.70 12.58
C TYR A 190 -12.43 -0.31 12.61
N GLY A 191 -12.82 -0.76 13.79
CA GLY A 191 -13.93 -1.70 13.90
C GLY A 191 -13.91 -2.53 15.18
N ARG A 192 -14.79 -3.53 15.23
CA ARG A 192 -14.96 -4.41 16.39
C ARG A 192 -14.52 -5.83 16.04
N LYS A 193 -13.86 -6.49 17.01
CA LYS A 193 -13.54 -7.93 16.91
C LYS A 193 -14.80 -8.74 16.61
N HIS A 194 -14.59 -9.85 15.91
CA HIS A 194 -15.62 -10.82 15.54
C HIS A 194 -16.72 -10.30 14.61
N THR A 195 -16.49 -9.15 13.97
CA THR A 195 -17.41 -8.56 12.95
C THR A 195 -16.75 -8.57 11.57
N GLY A 196 -17.53 -8.18 10.55
CA GLY A 196 -17.07 -8.08 9.18
C GLY A 196 -17.00 -9.42 8.46
N VAL A 197 -16.37 -9.40 7.31
CA VAL A 197 -16.25 -10.54 6.41
C VAL A 197 -15.24 -11.55 6.96
N LEU A 198 -15.52 -12.85 6.81
CA LEU A 198 -14.58 -13.92 7.15
C LEU A 198 -13.65 -14.15 5.96
N LEU A 199 -12.35 -14.02 6.21
CA LEU A 199 -11.28 -14.34 5.27
C LEU A 199 -10.76 -15.74 5.56
N HIS A 200 -10.39 -16.44 4.49
CA HIS A 200 -9.82 -17.79 4.54
C HIS A 200 -8.40 -17.82 3.95
N PRO A 201 -7.58 -18.82 4.29
CA PRO A 201 -6.31 -19.02 3.63
C PRO A 201 -6.47 -19.10 2.11
N GLY A 202 -5.72 -18.22 1.39
CA GLY A 202 -5.84 -18.03 -0.06
C GLY A 202 -6.56 -16.76 -0.47
N ASP A 203 -7.34 -16.13 0.40
CA ASP A 203 -7.77 -14.75 0.20
C ASP A 203 -6.56 -13.82 0.24
N THR A 204 -6.59 -12.76 -0.56
CA THR A 204 -5.51 -11.77 -0.66
C THR A 204 -6.07 -10.36 -0.47
N ILE A 205 -5.50 -9.64 0.44
CA ILE A 205 -5.88 -8.27 0.80
C ILE A 205 -4.64 -7.38 0.84
#